data_7278d383b6733a6a2007098171a93a88
#
_entry.id   7278d383b6733a6a2007098171a93a88
#
_cell.length_a   1.000
_cell.length_b   1.000
_cell.length_c   1.000
_cell.angle_alpha   90.00
_cell.angle_beta   90.00
_cell.angle_gamma   90.00
#
_symmetry.space_group_name_H-M   'P 1'
#
loop_
_entity.id
_entity.type
_entity.pdbx_description
1 polymer ?
#
loop_
_entity_poly.entity_id
_entity_poly.type
_entity_poly.pdbx_seq_one_letter_code
_entity_poly.pdbx_strand_id
1 'polypeptide(L)'
;MKEGLPDLREIPSCIGGDPKSRRGIVVAKSIPAKKYGVTTGEPVSMALRKCPELICVPGDFALFETCSRAFKKICASYAPVMESFSIDEVFLDMSGTEKIYPDPVKLAHEIKDRIREELGFTVNIGIGTNKLLAKMASDFEKPDKVHTLFPAEIPTKMWPLPVRDLLFLGKASEQKLIKAGIKTIGEMARYPETEIQRLLGEKTGHQLYEYANGRDDSPVRGEREEAKGYSAETTTEEDIVTYEQAFSLLLAQCDVVAARMRKDGKKCSCVSVTYRMLDFRTRSHQKKLGNPTDVTEEIFVQVKNLLYECWQCQPLRLIGVALTDLTSDDFRQMSLFENTENHEKQKKVDGVVDDIRKRFGNGMIVRGSTMKTADKVARKAKAQMELRDKNS
;
A
#
# COMPACT_ATOMS: atom_id res chain seq x y z
N MET A 1 -13.74 -17.86 -19.13
CA MET A 1 -12.87 -19.00 -18.69
C MET A 1 -12.35 -19.69 -19.94
N LYS A 2 -11.08 -20.10 -19.97
CA LYS A 2 -10.59 -20.95 -21.05
C LYS A 2 -11.21 -22.32 -20.84
N GLU A 3 -11.82 -22.92 -21.90
CA GLU A 3 -12.41 -24.25 -21.84
C GLU A 3 -11.40 -25.27 -21.30
N GLY A 4 -11.82 -26.08 -20.33
CA GLY A 4 -11.04 -27.18 -19.76
C GLY A 4 -10.19 -26.84 -18.52
N LEU A 5 -10.16 -25.59 -18.04
CA LEU A 5 -9.49 -25.28 -16.80
C LEU A 5 -10.48 -25.25 -15.61
N PRO A 6 -10.08 -25.75 -14.41
CA PRO A 6 -10.96 -25.74 -13.25
C PRO A 6 -11.25 -24.29 -12.81
N ASP A 7 -12.45 -24.07 -12.27
CA ASP A 7 -12.78 -22.78 -11.63
C ASP A 7 -11.98 -22.64 -10.34
N LEU A 8 -11.04 -21.70 -10.33
CA LEU A 8 -10.17 -21.43 -9.19
C LEU A 8 -10.92 -20.96 -7.93
N ARG A 9 -12.20 -20.57 -8.05
CA ARG A 9 -13.05 -20.19 -6.91
C ARG A 9 -13.56 -21.42 -6.15
N GLU A 10 -13.67 -22.57 -6.82
CA GLU A 10 -14.25 -23.81 -6.30
C GLU A 10 -13.22 -24.79 -5.73
N ILE A 11 -11.95 -24.54 -5.99
CA ILE A 11 -10.83 -25.38 -5.55
C ILE A 11 -9.86 -24.60 -4.65
N PRO A 12 -9.02 -25.28 -3.84
CA PRO A 12 -7.97 -24.59 -3.08
C PRO A 12 -7.00 -23.87 -4.02
N SER A 13 -7.07 -22.57 -4.06
CA SER A 13 -6.25 -21.73 -4.92
C SER A 13 -5.84 -20.44 -4.26
N CYS A 14 -4.74 -19.83 -4.72
CA CYS A 14 -4.34 -18.50 -4.34
C CYS A 14 -3.74 -17.72 -5.51
N ILE A 15 -3.84 -16.40 -5.42
CA ILE A 15 -3.03 -15.49 -6.19
C ILE A 15 -1.79 -15.20 -5.34
N GLY A 16 -0.59 -15.44 -5.89
CA GLY A 16 0.64 -15.26 -5.14
C GLY A 16 1.86 -15.17 -6.03
N GLY A 17 2.99 -14.84 -5.42
CA GLY A 17 4.29 -14.88 -6.09
C GLY A 17 4.77 -16.32 -6.32
N ASP A 18 5.89 -16.44 -7.05
CA ASP A 18 6.53 -17.74 -7.31
C ASP A 18 6.87 -18.43 -5.97
N PRO A 19 6.40 -19.67 -5.75
CA PRO A 19 6.72 -20.47 -4.55
C PRO A 19 8.21 -20.67 -4.31
N LYS A 20 9.02 -20.69 -5.37
CA LYS A 20 10.49 -20.83 -5.32
C LYS A 20 11.18 -19.51 -4.97
N SER A 21 10.48 -18.39 -5.08
CA SER A 21 11.03 -17.08 -4.76
C SER A 21 11.01 -16.81 -3.24
N ARG A 22 12.07 -16.22 -2.71
CA ARG A 22 12.15 -15.73 -1.31
C ARG A 22 11.07 -14.66 -0.99
N ARG A 23 10.34 -14.16 -1.99
CA ARG A 23 9.39 -13.04 -1.96
C ARG A 23 7.95 -13.44 -2.18
N GLY A 24 7.70 -14.69 -2.55
CA GLY A 24 6.35 -15.15 -2.86
C GLY A 24 5.44 -15.10 -1.64
N ILE A 25 4.46 -14.18 -1.63
CA ILE A 25 3.40 -14.10 -0.63
C ILE A 25 2.05 -14.37 -1.26
N VAL A 26 1.10 -14.84 -0.45
CA VAL A 26 -0.30 -14.99 -0.82
C VAL A 26 -0.93 -13.59 -0.86
N VAL A 27 -1.37 -13.16 -2.03
CA VAL A 27 -2.07 -11.87 -2.23
C VAL A 27 -3.57 -12.04 -1.99
N ALA A 28 -4.16 -13.09 -2.58
CA ALA A 28 -5.56 -13.45 -2.38
C ALA A 28 -5.69 -14.96 -2.34
N LYS A 29 -6.77 -15.46 -1.74
CA LYS A 29 -7.05 -16.89 -1.62
C LYS A 29 -8.51 -17.19 -1.88
N SER A 30 -8.79 -18.39 -2.41
CA SER A 30 -10.15 -18.91 -2.55
C SER A 30 -10.77 -19.25 -1.18
N ILE A 31 -12.10 -19.35 -1.15
CA ILE A 31 -12.83 -19.82 0.04
C ILE A 31 -12.42 -21.25 0.42
N PRO A 32 -12.28 -22.21 -0.52
CA PRO A 32 -11.71 -23.51 -0.20
C PRO A 32 -10.32 -23.44 0.44
N ALA A 33 -9.38 -22.64 -0.09
CA ALA A 33 -8.05 -22.48 0.51
C ALA A 33 -8.10 -21.91 1.94
N LYS A 34 -9.06 -21.00 2.22
CA LYS A 34 -9.28 -20.45 3.59
C LYS A 34 -9.59 -21.55 4.61
N LYS A 35 -10.29 -22.64 4.22
CA LYS A 35 -10.63 -23.77 5.10
C LYS A 35 -9.39 -24.54 5.59
N TYR A 36 -8.30 -24.54 4.80
CA TYR A 36 -7.00 -25.11 5.18
C TYR A 36 -6.15 -24.16 6.04
N GLY A 37 -6.70 -22.99 6.41
CA GLY A 37 -5.97 -22.00 7.21
C GLY A 37 -4.95 -21.17 6.42
N VAL A 38 -5.07 -21.14 5.08
CA VAL A 38 -4.26 -20.24 4.24
C VAL A 38 -4.66 -18.80 4.54
N THR A 39 -3.65 -17.91 4.74
CA THR A 39 -3.87 -16.50 5.09
C THR A 39 -3.23 -15.57 4.08
N THR A 40 -3.88 -14.45 3.79
CA THR A 40 -3.30 -13.38 2.96
C THR A 40 -2.09 -12.78 3.67
N GLY A 41 -1.03 -12.50 2.91
CA GLY A 41 0.23 -11.95 3.43
C GLY A 41 1.23 -13.00 3.91
N GLU A 42 0.85 -14.28 4.06
CA GLU A 42 1.81 -15.32 4.42
C GLU A 42 2.67 -15.75 3.22
N PRO A 43 3.89 -16.28 3.46
CA PRO A 43 4.71 -16.86 2.41
C PRO A 43 3.97 -18.00 1.70
N VAL A 44 4.04 -18.05 0.36
CA VAL A 44 3.41 -19.12 -0.44
C VAL A 44 3.93 -20.50 -0.02
N SER A 45 5.21 -20.61 0.35
CA SER A 45 5.79 -21.85 0.88
C SER A 45 5.13 -22.34 2.18
N MET A 46 4.64 -21.44 3.03
CA MET A 46 3.88 -21.77 4.25
C MET A 46 2.45 -22.19 3.88
N ALA A 47 1.82 -21.50 2.94
CA ALA A 47 0.50 -21.86 2.44
C ALA A 47 0.48 -23.27 1.84
N LEU A 48 1.49 -23.64 1.04
CA LEU A 48 1.66 -24.97 0.47
C LEU A 48 1.88 -26.08 1.53
N ARG A 49 2.49 -25.76 2.67
CA ARG A 49 2.59 -26.70 3.80
C ARG A 49 1.23 -26.99 4.44
N LYS A 50 0.35 -25.99 4.49
CA LYS A 50 -1.02 -26.14 5.02
C LYS A 50 -1.96 -26.83 4.04
N CYS A 51 -1.77 -26.56 2.75
CA CYS A 51 -2.57 -27.11 1.66
C CYS A 51 -1.65 -27.53 0.51
N PRO A 52 -1.16 -28.79 0.48
CA PRO A 52 -0.24 -29.28 -0.56
C PRO A 52 -0.82 -29.22 -1.99
N GLU A 53 -2.14 -29.33 -2.12
CA GLU A 53 -2.88 -29.22 -3.38
C GLU A 53 -3.17 -27.79 -3.83
N LEU A 54 -2.68 -26.78 -3.12
CA LEU A 54 -2.94 -25.37 -3.40
C LEU A 54 -2.42 -24.97 -4.78
N ILE A 55 -3.30 -24.54 -5.67
CA ILE A 55 -2.94 -23.99 -6.97
C ILE A 55 -2.58 -22.51 -6.83
N CYS A 56 -1.32 -22.18 -7.06
CA CYS A 56 -0.84 -20.81 -7.05
C CYS A 56 -0.79 -20.24 -8.46
N VAL A 57 -1.43 -19.08 -8.66
CA VAL A 57 -1.40 -18.35 -9.93
C VAL A 57 -0.76 -16.98 -9.72
N PRO A 58 0.02 -16.45 -10.70
CA PRO A 58 0.57 -15.12 -10.60
C PRO A 58 -0.53 -14.05 -10.66
N GLY A 59 -0.33 -12.94 -9.93
CA GLY A 59 -1.26 -11.82 -9.97
C GLY A 59 -1.13 -11.02 -11.27
N ASP A 60 -2.25 -10.71 -11.89
CA ASP A 60 -2.35 -9.76 -13.02
C ASP A 60 -2.75 -8.39 -12.47
N PHE A 61 -1.74 -7.58 -12.14
CA PHE A 61 -1.97 -6.26 -11.56
C PHE A 61 -2.64 -5.28 -12.53
N ALA A 62 -2.41 -5.41 -13.85
CA ALA A 62 -3.07 -4.57 -14.84
C ALA A 62 -4.59 -4.85 -14.90
N LEU A 63 -4.97 -6.13 -14.79
CA LEU A 63 -6.37 -6.53 -14.66
C LEU A 63 -6.97 -5.99 -13.36
N PHE A 64 -6.27 -6.11 -12.22
CA PHE A 64 -6.78 -5.61 -10.93
C PHE A 64 -7.04 -4.11 -10.97
N GLU A 65 -6.16 -3.34 -11.61
CA GLU A 65 -6.36 -1.90 -11.80
C GLU A 65 -7.56 -1.59 -12.70
N THR A 66 -7.71 -2.35 -13.77
CA THR A 66 -8.84 -2.17 -14.70
C THR A 66 -10.15 -2.43 -13.98
N CYS A 67 -10.23 -3.51 -13.19
CA CYS A 67 -11.40 -3.81 -12.35
C CYS A 67 -11.63 -2.72 -11.30
N SER A 68 -10.55 -2.25 -10.64
CA SER A 68 -10.61 -1.18 -9.64
C SER A 68 -11.22 0.10 -10.21
N ARG A 69 -10.76 0.53 -11.39
CA ARG A 69 -11.31 1.71 -12.06
C ARG A 69 -12.77 1.54 -12.46
N ALA A 70 -13.13 0.37 -12.96
CA ALA A 70 -14.48 0.09 -13.38
C ALA A 70 -15.47 0.18 -12.21
N PHE A 71 -15.18 -0.49 -11.08
CA PHE A 71 -16.07 -0.43 -9.92
C PHE A 71 -16.13 0.97 -9.29
N LYS A 72 -14.98 1.68 -9.20
CA LYS A 72 -14.94 3.05 -8.71
C LYS A 72 -15.77 4.01 -9.57
N LYS A 73 -15.76 3.82 -10.89
CA LYS A 73 -16.60 4.59 -11.80
C LYS A 73 -18.09 4.35 -11.53
N ILE A 74 -18.50 3.12 -11.26
CA ILE A 74 -19.89 2.82 -10.86
C ILE A 74 -20.20 3.52 -9.54
N CYS A 75 -19.39 3.36 -8.51
CA CYS A 75 -19.59 3.99 -7.21
C CYS A 75 -19.69 5.52 -7.30
N ALA A 76 -18.80 6.16 -8.06
CA ALA A 76 -18.77 7.60 -8.25
C ALA A 76 -20.03 8.14 -8.95
N SER A 77 -20.82 7.31 -9.65
CA SER A 77 -22.08 7.74 -10.27
C SER A 77 -23.24 7.92 -9.29
N TYR A 78 -23.08 7.49 -8.03
CA TYR A 78 -24.11 7.55 -6.99
C TYR A 78 -23.84 8.61 -5.93
N ALA A 79 -22.57 8.94 -5.67
CA ALA A 79 -22.19 9.79 -4.55
C ALA A 79 -21.62 11.14 -5.00
N PRO A 80 -21.96 12.24 -4.33
CA PRO A 80 -21.35 13.55 -4.55
C PRO A 80 -19.85 13.55 -4.28
N VAL A 81 -19.41 12.82 -3.28
CA VAL A 81 -17.99 12.71 -2.88
C VAL A 81 -17.61 11.24 -2.70
N MET A 82 -16.52 10.84 -3.34
CA MET A 82 -15.95 9.50 -3.23
C MET A 82 -14.48 9.59 -2.85
N GLU A 83 -14.09 8.90 -1.77
CA GLU A 83 -12.70 8.71 -1.38
C GLU A 83 -12.21 7.32 -1.79
N SER A 84 -11.12 7.26 -2.55
CA SER A 84 -10.45 6.00 -2.87
C SER A 84 -9.55 5.58 -1.69
N PHE A 85 -10.01 4.64 -0.87
CA PHE A 85 -9.27 4.18 0.30
C PHE A 85 -8.15 3.20 -0.05
N SER A 86 -8.45 2.25 -0.96
CA SER A 86 -7.47 1.29 -1.49
C SER A 86 -7.76 0.97 -2.96
N ILE A 87 -7.08 -0.04 -3.52
CA ILE A 87 -7.35 -0.52 -4.88
C ILE A 87 -8.77 -1.07 -5.01
N ASP A 88 -9.31 -1.69 -3.96
CA ASP A 88 -10.59 -2.41 -3.90
C ASP A 88 -11.60 -1.84 -2.92
N GLU A 89 -11.32 -0.68 -2.32
CA GLU A 89 -12.17 -0.06 -1.31
C GLU A 89 -12.38 1.42 -1.58
N VAL A 90 -13.61 1.89 -1.39
CA VAL A 90 -14.00 3.31 -1.47
C VAL A 90 -14.92 3.68 -0.31
N PHE A 91 -14.87 4.94 0.09
CA PHE A 91 -15.92 5.55 0.89
C PHE A 91 -16.76 6.47 0.02
N LEU A 92 -18.07 6.41 0.19
CA LEU A 92 -19.03 7.27 -0.48
C LEU A 92 -19.70 8.15 0.59
N ASP A 93 -19.59 9.46 0.43
CA ASP A 93 -20.38 10.39 1.24
C ASP A 93 -21.71 10.62 0.55
N MET A 94 -22.77 10.12 1.19
CA MET A 94 -24.14 10.20 0.67
C MET A 94 -24.92 11.35 1.30
N SER A 95 -24.29 12.21 2.09
CA SER A 95 -24.95 13.37 2.71
C SER A 95 -25.55 14.29 1.65
N GLY A 96 -26.79 14.73 1.89
CA GLY A 96 -27.52 15.60 0.97
C GLY A 96 -28.18 14.88 -0.22
N THR A 97 -28.10 13.54 -0.27
CA THR A 97 -28.76 12.75 -1.33
C THR A 97 -30.07 12.10 -0.91
N GLU A 98 -30.57 12.39 0.29
CA GLU A 98 -31.73 11.72 0.92
C GLU A 98 -33.02 11.88 0.09
N LYS A 99 -33.14 12.98 -0.66
CA LYS A 99 -34.30 13.20 -1.57
C LYS A 99 -34.26 12.31 -2.81
N ILE A 100 -33.06 11.93 -3.26
CA ILE A 100 -32.85 11.07 -4.43
C ILE A 100 -32.85 9.60 -3.99
N TYR A 101 -32.18 9.32 -2.87
CA TYR A 101 -32.00 7.99 -2.30
C TYR A 101 -32.48 7.95 -0.86
N PRO A 102 -33.82 7.86 -0.65
CA PRO A 102 -34.39 7.90 0.72
C PRO A 102 -34.11 6.66 1.55
N ASP A 103 -33.75 5.54 0.92
CA ASP A 103 -33.43 4.27 1.58
C ASP A 103 -31.97 3.87 1.26
N PRO A 104 -31.02 4.09 2.19
CA PRO A 104 -29.63 3.77 1.97
C PRO A 104 -29.35 2.26 1.83
N VAL A 105 -30.16 1.40 2.44
CA VAL A 105 -30.01 -0.06 2.34
C VAL A 105 -30.41 -0.52 0.94
N LYS A 106 -31.52 -0.02 0.42
CA LYS A 106 -31.98 -0.33 -0.95
C LYS A 106 -30.93 0.14 -1.98
N LEU A 107 -30.41 1.36 -1.82
CA LEU A 107 -29.35 1.88 -2.67
C LEU A 107 -28.09 1.02 -2.62
N ALA A 108 -27.66 0.60 -1.45
CA ALA A 108 -26.50 -0.27 -1.31
C ALA A 108 -26.68 -1.61 -2.03
N HIS A 109 -27.90 -2.19 -1.98
CA HIS A 109 -28.22 -3.38 -2.77
C HIS A 109 -28.15 -3.11 -4.28
N GLU A 110 -28.68 -1.98 -4.74
CA GLU A 110 -28.62 -1.57 -6.15
C GLU A 110 -27.17 -1.45 -6.64
N ILE A 111 -26.31 -0.73 -5.89
CA ILE A 111 -24.88 -0.57 -6.23
C ILE A 111 -24.19 -1.95 -6.29
N LYS A 112 -24.40 -2.78 -5.28
CA LYS A 112 -23.83 -4.11 -5.18
C LYS A 112 -24.23 -5.01 -6.36
N ASP A 113 -25.50 -5.04 -6.67
CA ASP A 113 -26.05 -5.87 -7.74
C ASP A 113 -25.60 -5.38 -9.11
N ARG A 114 -25.56 -4.06 -9.34
CA ARG A 114 -25.02 -3.46 -10.55
C ARG A 114 -23.55 -3.81 -10.78
N ILE A 115 -22.71 -3.76 -9.73
CA ILE A 115 -21.29 -4.16 -9.83
C ILE A 115 -21.19 -5.63 -10.20
N ARG A 116 -22.00 -6.51 -9.62
CA ARG A 116 -22.03 -7.93 -9.95
C ARG A 116 -22.46 -8.19 -11.39
N GLU A 117 -23.49 -7.49 -11.87
CA GLU A 117 -24.03 -7.67 -13.21
C GLU A 117 -23.10 -7.11 -14.30
N GLU A 118 -22.56 -5.91 -14.10
CA GLU A 118 -21.72 -5.26 -15.10
C GLU A 118 -20.27 -5.76 -15.09
N LEU A 119 -19.72 -6.15 -13.91
CA LEU A 119 -18.29 -6.45 -13.77
C LEU A 119 -18.01 -7.93 -13.42
N GLY A 120 -19.02 -8.70 -13.02
CA GLY A 120 -18.90 -10.15 -12.77
C GLY A 120 -18.21 -10.51 -11.44
N PHE A 121 -18.02 -9.56 -10.51
CA PHE A 121 -17.51 -9.83 -9.16
C PHE A 121 -18.40 -9.20 -8.08
N THR A 122 -18.26 -9.69 -6.86
CA THR A 122 -19.08 -9.27 -5.73
C THR A 122 -18.37 -8.24 -4.85
N VAL A 123 -19.14 -7.36 -4.22
CA VAL A 123 -18.66 -6.41 -3.22
C VAL A 123 -19.49 -6.51 -1.96
N ASN A 124 -18.91 -6.13 -0.82
CA ASN A 124 -19.63 -5.90 0.41
C ASN A 124 -19.80 -4.41 0.64
N ILE A 125 -20.97 -4.00 1.12
CA ILE A 125 -21.23 -2.61 1.44
C ILE A 125 -21.60 -2.48 2.90
N GLY A 126 -20.86 -1.61 3.61
CA GLY A 126 -21.18 -1.20 4.96
C GLY A 126 -21.78 0.21 4.99
N ILE A 127 -22.82 0.41 5.76
CA ILE A 127 -23.50 1.69 5.93
C ILE A 127 -23.33 2.13 7.38
N GLY A 128 -22.85 3.36 7.58
CA GLY A 128 -22.65 3.94 8.90
C GLY A 128 -22.65 5.46 8.84
N THR A 129 -22.70 6.10 9.99
CA THR A 129 -22.69 7.57 10.11
C THR A 129 -21.29 8.20 9.96
N ASN A 130 -20.24 7.38 9.91
CA ASN A 130 -18.87 7.80 9.67
C ASN A 130 -18.09 6.69 8.96
N LYS A 131 -16.86 6.99 8.54
CA LYS A 131 -15.99 6.06 7.79
C LYS A 131 -15.66 4.80 8.58
N LEU A 132 -15.38 4.94 9.89
CA LEU A 132 -15.11 3.82 10.77
C LEU A 132 -16.26 2.82 10.80
N LEU A 133 -17.48 3.30 11.07
CA LEU A 133 -18.65 2.43 11.20
C LEU A 133 -19.02 1.78 9.87
N ALA A 134 -18.95 2.52 8.77
CA ALA A 134 -19.17 1.97 7.43
C ALA A 134 -18.14 0.87 7.10
N LYS A 135 -16.86 1.10 7.41
CA LYS A 135 -15.81 0.09 7.17
C LYS A 135 -15.96 -1.14 8.05
N MET A 136 -16.28 -0.98 9.34
CA MET A 136 -16.55 -2.09 10.24
C MET A 136 -17.75 -2.93 9.77
N ALA A 137 -18.84 -2.27 9.35
CA ALA A 137 -20.02 -2.95 8.83
C ALA A 137 -19.70 -3.77 7.57
N SER A 138 -18.87 -3.27 6.65
CA SER A 138 -18.50 -3.99 5.42
C SER A 138 -17.72 -5.29 5.68
N ASP A 139 -17.15 -5.45 6.88
CA ASP A 139 -16.33 -6.59 7.25
C ASP A 139 -17.09 -7.66 8.10
N PHE A 140 -18.35 -7.44 8.51
CA PHE A 140 -19.10 -8.37 9.37
C PHE A 140 -19.28 -9.74 8.74
N GLU A 141 -19.84 -9.82 7.56
CA GLU A 141 -20.06 -11.07 6.84
C GLU A 141 -19.77 -10.87 5.35
N LYS A 142 -19.06 -11.82 4.75
CA LYS A 142 -18.68 -11.85 3.33
C LYS A 142 -18.97 -13.23 2.73
N PRO A 143 -19.21 -13.35 1.45
CA PRO A 143 -19.26 -12.34 0.39
C PRO A 143 -20.67 -11.77 0.11
N ASP A 144 -20.73 -10.71 -0.70
CA ASP A 144 -21.95 -10.19 -1.37
C ASP A 144 -23.04 -9.74 -0.40
N LYS A 145 -22.67 -9.02 0.65
CA LYS A 145 -23.58 -8.58 1.74
C LYS A 145 -23.67 -7.06 1.84
N VAL A 146 -24.80 -6.61 2.41
CA VAL A 146 -25.01 -5.24 2.86
C VAL A 146 -25.26 -5.28 4.35
N HIS A 147 -24.52 -4.47 5.11
CA HIS A 147 -24.68 -4.36 6.56
C HIS A 147 -24.77 -2.91 7.00
N THR A 148 -25.47 -2.66 8.07
CA THR A 148 -25.54 -1.38 8.76
C THR A 148 -24.77 -1.45 10.07
N LEU A 149 -24.18 -0.33 10.45
CA LEU A 149 -23.66 -0.09 11.80
C LEU A 149 -23.91 1.37 12.17
N PHE A 150 -25.07 1.63 12.74
CA PHE A 150 -25.44 2.93 13.30
C PHE A 150 -25.07 3.00 14.79
N PRO A 151 -24.98 4.19 15.40
CA PRO A 151 -24.60 4.33 16.81
C PRO A 151 -25.40 3.45 17.78
N ALA A 152 -26.73 3.30 17.58
CA ALA A 152 -27.56 2.43 18.39
C ALA A 152 -27.21 0.93 18.25
N GLU A 153 -26.57 0.52 17.18
CA GLU A 153 -26.23 -0.88 16.88
C GLU A 153 -24.82 -1.26 17.39
N ILE A 154 -24.00 -0.29 17.80
CA ILE A 154 -22.62 -0.51 18.28
C ILE A 154 -22.58 -1.54 19.41
N PRO A 155 -23.42 -1.45 20.47
CA PRO A 155 -23.37 -2.40 21.58
C PRO A 155 -23.67 -3.85 21.19
N THR A 156 -24.49 -4.05 20.17
CA THR A 156 -24.97 -5.38 19.75
C THR A 156 -24.16 -5.97 18.59
N LYS A 157 -23.67 -5.15 17.66
CA LYS A 157 -22.97 -5.62 16.45
C LYS A 157 -21.45 -5.48 16.54
N MET A 158 -20.92 -4.41 17.13
CA MET A 158 -19.48 -4.10 17.12
C MET A 158 -18.80 -4.53 18.43
N TRP A 159 -19.36 -4.21 19.60
CA TRP A 159 -18.73 -4.49 20.88
C TRP A 159 -18.49 -5.98 21.19
N PRO A 160 -19.31 -6.95 20.73
CA PRO A 160 -19.02 -8.37 20.92
C PRO A 160 -17.83 -8.89 20.11
N LEU A 161 -17.37 -8.16 19.08
CA LEU A 161 -16.27 -8.58 18.22
C LEU A 161 -14.95 -8.63 18.99
N PRO A 162 -14.04 -9.55 18.61
CA PRO A 162 -12.69 -9.56 19.12
C PRO A 162 -12.01 -8.20 18.91
N VAL A 163 -11.19 -7.76 19.86
CA VAL A 163 -10.52 -6.46 19.79
C VAL A 163 -9.63 -6.29 18.53
N ARG A 164 -9.06 -7.39 18.02
CA ARG A 164 -8.28 -7.40 16.79
C ARG A 164 -9.05 -6.98 15.53
N ASP A 165 -10.37 -7.09 15.56
CA ASP A 165 -11.24 -6.75 14.42
C ASP A 165 -11.52 -5.24 14.35
N LEU A 166 -11.08 -4.46 15.37
CA LEU A 166 -11.18 -3.01 15.35
C LEU A 166 -10.23 -2.44 14.27
N LEU A 167 -10.76 -1.56 13.44
CA LEU A 167 -10.03 -0.92 12.36
C LEU A 167 -8.71 -0.28 12.87
N PHE A 168 -7.61 -0.50 12.13
CA PHE A 168 -6.25 -0.05 12.45
C PHE A 168 -5.60 -0.64 13.72
N LEU A 169 -6.22 -1.60 14.38
CA LEU A 169 -5.61 -2.29 15.51
C LEU A 169 -4.65 -3.38 15.00
N GLY A 170 -3.35 -3.11 15.08
CA GLY A 170 -2.33 -4.05 14.65
C GLY A 170 -2.02 -5.14 15.67
N LYS A 171 -1.41 -6.24 15.23
CA LYS A 171 -1.07 -7.41 16.05
C LYS A 171 -0.29 -7.09 17.35
N ALA A 172 0.62 -6.11 17.30
CA ALA A 172 1.38 -5.71 18.49
C ALA A 172 0.47 -5.04 19.55
N SER A 173 -0.48 -4.21 19.13
CA SER A 173 -1.48 -3.58 20.00
C SER A 173 -2.47 -4.62 20.55
N GLU A 174 -2.94 -5.55 19.73
CA GLU A 174 -3.77 -6.67 20.16
C GLU A 174 -3.11 -7.45 21.31
N GLN A 175 -1.84 -7.84 21.17
CA GLN A 175 -1.12 -8.59 22.18
C GLN A 175 -1.02 -7.85 23.53
N LYS A 176 -0.83 -6.52 23.50
CA LYS A 176 -0.79 -5.70 24.71
C LYS A 176 -2.16 -5.64 25.39
N LEU A 177 -3.23 -5.44 24.60
CA LEU A 177 -4.60 -5.39 25.11
C LEU A 177 -5.04 -6.74 25.73
N ILE A 178 -4.77 -7.86 25.03
CA ILE A 178 -5.08 -9.21 25.56
C ILE A 178 -4.34 -9.48 26.85
N LYS A 179 -3.06 -9.10 26.98
CA LYS A 179 -2.30 -9.22 28.22
C LYS A 179 -2.89 -8.39 29.37
N ALA A 180 -3.54 -7.27 29.07
CA ALA A 180 -4.26 -6.43 30.02
C ALA A 180 -5.69 -6.94 30.30
N GLY A 181 -6.10 -8.09 29.73
CA GLY A 181 -7.43 -8.67 29.92
C GLY A 181 -8.50 -8.16 28.97
N ILE A 182 -8.15 -7.29 28.00
CA ILE A 182 -9.09 -6.67 27.04
C ILE A 182 -9.13 -7.54 25.78
N LYS A 183 -10.23 -8.26 25.57
CA LYS A 183 -10.41 -9.23 24.49
C LYS A 183 -11.38 -8.78 23.42
N THR A 184 -12.35 -7.94 23.78
CA THR A 184 -13.40 -7.47 22.88
C THR A 184 -13.33 -5.95 22.70
N ILE A 185 -13.95 -5.46 21.61
CA ILE A 185 -14.07 -4.02 21.36
C ILE A 185 -14.86 -3.35 22.49
N GLY A 186 -15.91 -3.99 22.98
CA GLY A 186 -16.74 -3.45 24.06
C GLY A 186 -16.02 -3.40 25.41
N GLU A 187 -15.12 -4.34 25.71
CA GLU A 187 -14.25 -4.25 26.89
C GLU A 187 -13.31 -3.05 26.76
N MET A 188 -12.71 -2.84 25.58
CA MET A 188 -11.87 -1.68 25.31
C MET A 188 -12.63 -0.35 25.43
N ALA A 189 -13.85 -0.28 24.87
CA ALA A 189 -14.69 0.93 24.93
C ALA A 189 -15.04 1.36 26.35
N ARG A 190 -15.14 0.40 27.29
CA ARG A 190 -15.45 0.66 28.71
C ARG A 190 -14.21 0.81 29.59
N TYR A 191 -13.02 0.54 29.05
CA TYR A 191 -11.79 0.66 29.81
C TYR A 191 -11.40 2.14 29.97
N PRO A 192 -10.70 2.54 31.05
CA PRO A 192 -10.24 3.93 31.17
C PRO A 192 -9.32 4.31 30.02
N GLU A 193 -9.62 5.41 29.34
CA GLU A 193 -8.84 5.89 28.19
C GLU A 193 -7.36 6.09 28.54
N THR A 194 -7.09 6.65 29.72
CA THR A 194 -5.70 6.88 30.20
C THR A 194 -4.90 5.60 30.28
N GLU A 195 -5.51 4.46 30.63
CA GLU A 195 -4.84 3.17 30.66
C GLU A 195 -4.61 2.61 29.25
N ILE A 196 -5.56 2.81 28.32
CA ILE A 196 -5.37 2.46 26.91
C ILE A 196 -4.22 3.26 26.31
N GLN A 197 -4.14 4.56 26.60
CA GLN A 197 -3.03 5.42 26.18
C GLN A 197 -1.69 4.98 26.80
N ARG A 198 -1.68 4.57 28.05
CA ARG A 198 -0.48 4.03 28.71
C ARG A 198 0.01 2.73 28.04
N LEU A 199 -0.89 1.84 27.63
CA LEU A 199 -0.57 0.57 26.97
C LEU A 199 -0.08 0.73 25.53
N LEU A 200 -0.71 1.63 24.76
CA LEU A 200 -0.53 1.73 23.30
C LEU A 200 0.25 2.97 22.85
N GLY A 201 0.50 3.91 23.77
CA GLY A 201 1.00 5.26 23.49
C GLY A 201 -0.15 6.26 23.32
N GLU A 202 0.11 7.52 23.68
CA GLU A 202 -0.91 8.58 23.79
C GLU A 202 -1.77 8.69 22.51
N LYS A 203 -1.14 8.94 21.35
CA LYS A 203 -1.85 9.12 20.08
C LYS A 203 -2.62 7.89 19.63
N THR A 204 -1.97 6.73 19.64
CA THR A 204 -2.59 5.46 19.18
C THR A 204 -3.67 5.01 20.16
N GLY A 205 -3.42 5.15 21.45
CA GLY A 205 -4.39 4.78 22.50
C GLY A 205 -5.64 5.63 22.43
N HIS A 206 -5.51 6.96 22.28
CA HIS A 206 -6.64 7.85 22.08
C HIS A 206 -7.46 7.48 20.84
N GLN A 207 -6.80 7.36 19.69
CA GLN A 207 -7.49 7.02 18.42
C GLN A 207 -8.26 5.70 18.51
N LEU A 208 -7.64 4.66 19.03
CA LEU A 208 -8.30 3.35 19.13
C LEU A 208 -9.40 3.31 20.19
N TYR A 209 -9.28 4.12 21.26
CA TYR A 209 -10.35 4.29 22.25
C TYR A 209 -11.57 4.99 21.62
N GLU A 210 -11.37 6.07 20.87
CA GLU A 210 -12.43 6.74 20.12
C GLU A 210 -13.08 5.77 19.12
N TYR A 211 -12.29 4.99 18.41
CA TYR A 211 -12.78 3.98 17.47
C TYR A 211 -13.59 2.87 18.16
N ALA A 212 -13.17 2.38 19.33
CA ALA A 212 -13.94 1.40 20.09
C ALA A 212 -15.31 1.94 20.53
N ASN A 213 -15.42 3.26 20.68
CA ASN A 213 -16.67 3.96 20.96
C ASN A 213 -17.45 4.40 19.70
N GLY A 214 -16.99 4.01 18.50
CA GLY A 214 -17.66 4.32 17.23
C GLY A 214 -17.48 5.77 16.75
N ARG A 215 -16.53 6.51 17.31
CA ARG A 215 -16.28 7.92 16.99
C ARG A 215 -15.15 8.07 16.00
N ASP A 216 -15.42 8.74 14.89
CA ASP A 216 -14.48 9.10 13.83
C ASP A 216 -15.00 10.33 13.09
N ASP A 217 -14.30 11.43 13.23
CA ASP A 217 -14.69 12.71 12.62
C ASP A 217 -13.96 12.96 11.28
N SER A 218 -13.24 11.95 10.76
CA SER A 218 -12.51 12.10 9.51
C SER A 218 -13.48 12.22 8.32
N PRO A 219 -13.41 13.30 7.53
CA PRO A 219 -14.29 13.47 6.38
C PRO A 219 -13.95 12.51 5.25
N VAL A 220 -14.94 12.19 4.42
CA VAL A 220 -14.71 11.56 3.11
C VAL A 220 -14.08 12.61 2.19
N ARG A 221 -12.87 12.34 1.69
CA ARG A 221 -12.11 13.28 0.86
C ARG A 221 -12.18 12.90 -0.61
N GLY A 222 -12.76 13.78 -1.44
CA GLY A 222 -12.81 13.58 -2.90
C GLY A 222 -11.45 13.73 -3.57
N GLU A 223 -10.55 14.50 -2.96
CA GLU A 223 -9.22 14.76 -3.48
C GLU A 223 -8.17 13.86 -2.83
N ARG A 224 -7.17 13.48 -3.61
CA ARG A 224 -6.05 12.67 -3.14
C ARG A 224 -5.09 13.53 -2.33
N GLU A 225 -4.68 13.06 -1.16
CA GLU A 225 -3.59 13.71 -0.43
C GLU A 225 -2.29 13.71 -1.24
N GLU A 226 -1.55 14.81 -1.18
CA GLU A 226 -0.22 14.89 -1.78
C GLU A 226 0.72 13.83 -1.20
N ALA A 227 1.60 13.30 -2.05
CA ALA A 227 2.58 12.33 -1.61
C ALA A 227 3.53 12.96 -0.56
N LYS A 228 3.71 12.29 0.57
CA LYS A 228 4.67 12.69 1.63
C LYS A 228 6.08 12.18 1.36
N GLY A 229 6.25 11.27 0.42
CA GLY A 229 7.53 10.70 0.04
C GLY A 229 7.41 9.66 -1.08
N TYR A 230 8.55 9.34 -1.68
CA TYR A 230 8.68 8.31 -2.72
C TYR A 230 9.71 7.30 -2.27
N SER A 231 9.38 6.02 -2.31
CA SER A 231 10.29 4.95 -1.91
C SER A 231 10.23 3.74 -2.84
N ALA A 232 11.33 3.01 -2.89
CA ALA A 232 11.42 1.70 -3.51
C ALA A 232 12.32 0.79 -2.67
N GLU A 233 11.86 -0.43 -2.43
CA GLU A 233 12.63 -1.46 -1.73
C GLU A 233 12.60 -2.75 -2.53
N THR A 234 13.70 -3.50 -2.53
CA THR A 234 13.79 -4.78 -3.21
C THR A 234 14.36 -5.84 -2.26
N THR A 235 13.58 -6.90 -2.01
CA THR A 235 14.10 -8.15 -1.46
C THR A 235 14.75 -8.92 -2.60
N THR A 236 16.02 -9.28 -2.46
CA THR A 236 16.80 -9.97 -3.50
C THR A 236 16.62 -11.49 -3.41
N GLU A 237 16.84 -12.17 -4.52
CA GLU A 237 16.83 -13.64 -4.56
C GLU A 237 18.06 -14.21 -3.85
N GLU A 238 19.23 -13.62 -4.10
CA GLU A 238 20.49 -13.90 -3.42
C GLU A 238 20.82 -12.75 -2.48
N ASP A 239 21.66 -13.04 -1.48
CA ASP A 239 22.10 -12.02 -0.54
C ASP A 239 23.07 -11.04 -1.20
N ILE A 240 22.91 -9.76 -0.84
CA ILE A 240 23.84 -8.70 -1.24
C ILE A 240 25.01 -8.74 -0.27
N VAL A 241 26.22 -8.96 -0.80
CA VAL A 241 27.44 -9.08 0.01
C VAL A 241 28.56 -8.12 -0.43
N THR A 242 28.35 -7.38 -1.53
CA THR A 242 29.32 -6.40 -2.03
C THR A 242 28.67 -5.04 -2.28
N TYR A 243 29.48 -3.99 -2.18
CA TYR A 243 29.03 -2.63 -2.53
C TYR A 243 28.61 -2.51 -3.98
N GLU A 244 29.24 -3.21 -4.91
CA GLU A 244 28.87 -3.19 -6.33
C GLU A 244 27.44 -3.70 -6.55
N GLN A 245 27.10 -4.84 -5.93
CA GLN A 245 25.73 -5.37 -5.97
C GLN A 245 24.71 -4.39 -5.37
N ALA A 246 25.03 -3.80 -4.22
CA ALA A 246 24.18 -2.84 -3.54
C ALA A 246 23.97 -1.57 -4.38
N PHE A 247 25.04 -1.00 -4.94
CA PHE A 247 24.97 0.23 -5.72
C PHE A 247 24.20 0.07 -7.02
N SER A 248 24.36 -1.07 -7.71
CA SER A 248 23.58 -1.35 -8.92
C SER A 248 22.07 -1.38 -8.63
N LEU A 249 21.66 -1.97 -7.50
CA LEU A 249 20.25 -1.99 -7.05
C LEU A 249 19.76 -0.61 -6.62
N LEU A 250 20.57 0.11 -5.82
CA LEU A 250 20.19 1.44 -5.35
C LEU A 250 20.08 2.44 -6.50
N LEU A 251 20.97 2.39 -7.49
CA LEU A 251 20.88 3.26 -8.67
C LEU A 251 19.58 3.00 -9.45
N ALA A 252 19.24 1.73 -9.66
CA ALA A 252 17.98 1.37 -10.32
C ALA A 252 16.75 1.84 -9.52
N GLN A 253 16.81 1.79 -8.20
CA GLN A 253 15.74 2.29 -7.33
C GLN A 253 15.67 3.83 -7.33
N CYS A 254 16.82 4.52 -7.26
CA CYS A 254 16.89 5.99 -7.37
C CYS A 254 16.27 6.47 -8.68
N ASP A 255 16.60 5.81 -9.79
CA ASP A 255 16.05 6.12 -11.11
C ASP A 255 14.51 6.03 -11.13
N VAL A 256 13.95 4.98 -10.52
CA VAL A 256 12.49 4.78 -10.43
C VAL A 256 11.83 5.81 -9.51
N VAL A 257 12.38 6.05 -8.31
CA VAL A 257 11.71 6.95 -7.35
C VAL A 257 11.84 8.41 -7.75
N ALA A 258 12.99 8.80 -8.34
CA ALA A 258 13.21 10.15 -8.86
C ALA A 258 12.29 10.45 -10.06
N ALA A 259 12.13 9.50 -11.00
CA ALA A 259 11.20 9.65 -12.11
C ALA A 259 9.73 9.83 -11.63
N ARG A 260 9.31 9.08 -10.60
CA ARG A 260 7.98 9.24 -9.99
C ARG A 260 7.82 10.60 -9.32
N MET A 261 8.84 11.07 -8.62
CA MET A 261 8.85 12.36 -7.95
C MET A 261 8.82 13.51 -8.96
N ARG A 262 9.64 13.45 -10.04
CA ARG A 262 9.63 14.45 -11.13
C ARG A 262 8.30 14.52 -11.85
N LYS A 263 7.62 13.37 -12.06
CA LYS A 263 6.29 13.34 -12.68
C LYS A 263 5.27 14.17 -11.89
N ASP A 264 5.35 14.15 -10.57
CA ASP A 264 4.48 14.93 -9.69
C ASP A 264 5.02 16.37 -9.44
N GLY A 265 6.06 16.81 -10.20
CA GLY A 265 6.65 18.16 -10.08
C GLY A 265 7.32 18.43 -8.72
N LYS A 266 7.77 17.39 -8.02
CA LYS A 266 8.35 17.50 -6.67
C LYS A 266 9.86 17.29 -6.69
N LYS A 267 10.52 17.87 -5.67
CA LYS A 267 11.94 17.67 -5.32
C LYS A 267 12.04 17.19 -3.89
N CYS A 268 13.08 16.44 -3.55
CA CYS A 268 13.32 16.00 -2.17
C CYS A 268 14.45 16.79 -1.52
N SER A 269 14.31 17.04 -0.22
CA SER A 269 15.32 17.62 0.65
C SER A 269 15.90 16.61 1.64
N CYS A 270 15.40 15.38 1.64
CA CYS A 270 15.94 14.32 2.47
C CYS A 270 15.96 12.99 1.69
N VAL A 271 17.08 12.28 1.79
CA VAL A 271 17.27 10.95 1.23
C VAL A 271 17.53 9.96 2.35
N SER A 272 17.02 8.74 2.21
CA SER A 272 17.33 7.66 3.14
C SER A 272 17.63 6.36 2.43
N VAL A 273 18.51 5.55 3.04
CA VAL A 273 18.78 4.17 2.67
C VAL A 273 18.24 3.24 3.76
N THR A 274 17.53 2.21 3.34
CA THR A 274 17.02 1.16 4.23
C THR A 274 17.60 -0.17 3.80
N TYR A 275 18.06 -0.97 4.76
CA TYR A 275 18.51 -2.32 4.49
C TYR A 275 18.06 -3.30 5.58
N ARG A 276 17.85 -4.55 5.19
CA ARG A 276 17.44 -5.64 6.08
C ARG A 276 18.43 -6.78 6.02
N MET A 277 18.92 -7.18 7.17
CA MET A 277 19.83 -8.31 7.33
C MET A 277 19.07 -9.66 7.29
N LEU A 278 19.81 -10.77 7.32
CA LEU A 278 19.25 -12.13 7.26
C LEU A 278 18.41 -12.48 8.49
N ASP A 279 18.72 -11.91 9.64
CA ASP A 279 17.96 -12.04 10.89
C ASP A 279 16.68 -11.17 10.93
N PHE A 280 16.30 -10.58 9.79
CA PHE A 280 15.15 -9.69 9.61
C PHE A 280 15.23 -8.35 10.34
N ARG A 281 16.33 -8.02 11.00
CA ARG A 281 16.54 -6.68 11.52
C ARG A 281 16.70 -5.69 10.38
N THR A 282 15.88 -4.63 10.44
CA THR A 282 15.92 -3.53 9.45
C THR A 282 16.61 -2.34 10.07
N ARG A 283 17.47 -1.69 9.30
CA ARG A 283 18.11 -0.41 9.64
C ARG A 283 17.80 0.60 8.56
N SER A 284 17.65 1.85 8.96
CA SER A 284 17.46 2.97 8.06
C SER A 284 18.33 4.14 8.49
N HIS A 285 18.99 4.77 7.54
CA HIS A 285 19.81 5.96 7.73
C HIS A 285 19.36 7.01 6.75
N GLN A 286 19.29 8.27 7.20
CA GLN A 286 18.81 9.38 6.38
C GLN A 286 19.74 10.59 6.48
N LYS A 287 19.71 11.43 5.45
CA LYS A 287 20.49 12.66 5.37
C LYS A 287 19.65 13.76 4.73
N LYS A 288 19.63 14.91 5.36
CA LYS A 288 19.11 16.14 4.76
C LYS A 288 20.11 16.67 3.73
N LEU A 289 19.58 17.15 2.61
CA LEU A 289 20.37 17.74 1.52
C LEU A 289 20.48 19.25 1.75
N GLY A 290 21.56 19.85 1.30
CA GLY A 290 21.75 21.29 1.33
C GLY A 290 20.77 22.03 0.41
N ASN A 291 20.48 21.43 -0.76
CA ASN A 291 19.50 21.92 -1.72
C ASN A 291 18.49 20.84 -2.07
N PRO A 292 17.21 21.17 -2.30
CA PRO A 292 16.25 20.25 -2.88
C PRO A 292 16.68 19.80 -4.27
N THR A 293 16.54 18.51 -4.59
CA THR A 293 16.90 17.98 -5.88
C THR A 293 15.90 16.96 -6.40
N ASP A 294 15.78 16.89 -7.72
CA ASP A 294 15.05 15.88 -8.50
C ASP A 294 15.99 15.09 -9.44
N VAL A 295 17.29 15.39 -9.39
CA VAL A 295 18.31 14.79 -10.25
C VAL A 295 18.73 13.42 -9.72
N THR A 296 18.53 12.38 -10.52
CA THR A 296 18.78 10.98 -10.15
C THR A 296 20.22 10.75 -9.65
N GLU A 297 21.21 11.34 -10.32
CA GLU A 297 22.63 11.16 -9.97
C GLU A 297 22.99 11.80 -8.64
N GLU A 298 22.46 13.01 -8.34
CA GLU A 298 22.68 13.67 -7.05
C GLU A 298 22.08 12.86 -5.89
N ILE A 299 20.87 12.33 -6.08
CA ILE A 299 20.23 11.43 -5.13
C ILE A 299 21.07 10.19 -4.91
N PHE A 300 21.51 9.55 -5.99
CA PHE A 300 22.30 8.32 -5.91
C PHE A 300 23.63 8.51 -5.18
N VAL A 301 24.36 9.60 -5.46
CA VAL A 301 25.60 9.94 -4.76
C VAL A 301 25.40 10.03 -3.26
N GLN A 302 24.33 10.67 -2.80
CA GLN A 302 24.05 10.79 -1.37
C GLN A 302 23.65 9.44 -0.75
N VAL A 303 22.81 8.66 -1.44
CA VAL A 303 22.40 7.32 -0.99
C VAL A 303 23.60 6.37 -0.92
N LYS A 304 24.51 6.44 -1.89
CA LYS A 304 25.77 5.69 -1.93
C LYS A 304 26.65 6.03 -0.73
N ASN A 305 26.85 7.31 -0.45
CA ASN A 305 27.64 7.78 0.70
C ASN A 305 27.03 7.31 2.03
N LEU A 306 25.71 7.43 2.19
CA LEU A 306 25.01 6.92 3.38
C LEU A 306 25.24 5.42 3.57
N LEU A 307 25.19 4.63 2.50
CA LEU A 307 25.43 3.19 2.62
C LEU A 307 26.89 2.89 3.02
N TYR A 308 27.87 3.62 2.49
CA TYR A 308 29.25 3.48 2.91
C TYR A 308 29.46 3.78 4.40
N GLU A 309 28.75 4.77 4.93
CA GLU A 309 28.85 5.17 6.35
C GLU A 309 28.25 4.12 7.30
N CYS A 310 27.23 3.38 6.87
CA CYS A 310 26.43 2.57 7.78
C CYS A 310 26.46 1.06 7.58
N TRP A 311 27.00 0.58 6.44
CA TRP A 311 27.03 -0.84 6.10
C TRP A 311 28.48 -1.34 5.91
N GLN A 312 28.77 -2.49 6.50
CA GLN A 312 30.09 -3.14 6.48
C GLN A 312 30.05 -4.48 5.75
N CYS A 313 29.33 -4.58 4.66
CA CYS A 313 29.20 -5.77 3.82
C CYS A 313 28.64 -7.03 4.53
N GLN A 314 27.92 -6.89 5.65
CA GLN A 314 27.15 -8.02 6.17
C GLN A 314 26.07 -8.40 5.16
N PRO A 315 25.77 -9.72 5.00
CA PRO A 315 24.77 -10.15 4.03
C PRO A 315 23.41 -9.48 4.22
N LEU A 316 22.90 -8.84 3.16
CA LEU A 316 21.58 -8.19 3.14
C LEU A 316 20.61 -8.96 2.26
N ARG A 317 19.38 -9.12 2.74
CA ARG A 317 18.29 -9.67 1.94
C ARG A 317 17.40 -8.62 1.27
N LEU A 318 17.45 -7.37 1.74
CA LEU A 318 16.65 -6.27 1.21
C LEU A 318 17.45 -4.99 1.29
N ILE A 319 17.30 -4.17 0.25
CA ILE A 319 17.82 -2.81 0.21
C ILE A 319 16.79 -1.88 -0.43
N GLY A 320 16.75 -0.62 -0.01
CA GLY A 320 15.80 0.36 -0.49
C GLY A 320 16.26 1.80 -0.32
N VAL A 321 15.60 2.68 -1.05
CA VAL A 321 15.77 4.13 -1.00
C VAL A 321 14.42 4.82 -0.76
N ALA A 322 14.42 5.89 0.01
CA ALA A 322 13.27 6.78 0.14
C ALA A 322 13.69 8.25 0.03
N LEU A 323 12.80 9.04 -0.57
CA LEU A 323 12.90 10.48 -0.79
C LEU A 323 11.77 11.14 -0.02
N THR A 324 12.11 12.05 0.88
CA THR A 324 11.16 12.75 1.76
C THR A 324 11.47 14.23 1.85
N ASP A 325 10.74 14.96 2.67
CA ASP A 325 10.82 16.42 2.78
C ASP A 325 10.64 17.05 1.39
N LEU A 326 9.45 16.80 0.79
CA LEU A 326 9.14 17.18 -0.58
C LEU A 326 8.78 18.65 -0.70
N THR A 327 9.24 19.29 -1.76
CA THR A 327 8.85 20.65 -2.16
C THR A 327 8.58 20.74 -3.64
N SER A 328 7.74 21.70 -4.04
CA SER A 328 7.54 22.11 -5.43
C SER A 328 8.35 23.36 -5.78
N ASP A 329 9.03 23.95 -4.81
CA ASP A 329 9.78 25.20 -5.01
C ASP A 329 11.00 24.98 -5.90
N ASP A 330 11.20 25.89 -6.84
CA ASP A 330 12.39 25.94 -7.69
C ASP A 330 13.56 26.68 -7.04
N PHE A 331 13.42 27.13 -5.80
CA PHE A 331 14.49 27.82 -5.09
C PHE A 331 15.66 26.88 -4.84
N ARG A 332 16.85 27.29 -5.32
CA ARG A 332 18.12 26.64 -5.05
C ARG A 332 19.11 27.67 -4.55
N GLN A 333 19.69 27.43 -3.38
CA GLN A 333 20.77 28.27 -2.89
C GLN A 333 22.03 27.92 -3.68
N MET A 334 22.51 28.87 -4.48
CA MET A 334 23.75 28.68 -5.25
C MET A 334 24.94 28.71 -4.31
N SER A 335 25.77 27.67 -4.38
CA SER A 335 27.08 27.62 -3.73
C SER A 335 28.17 27.91 -4.76
N LEU A 336 29.18 28.69 -4.36
CA LEU A 336 30.35 28.96 -5.21
C LEU A 336 31.15 27.70 -5.58
N PHE A 337 30.92 26.60 -4.85
CA PHE A 337 31.61 25.32 -5.06
C PHE A 337 30.75 24.28 -5.79
N GLU A 338 29.50 24.59 -6.14
CA GLU A 338 28.64 23.68 -6.89
C GLU A 338 28.85 23.82 -8.41
N ASN A 339 29.00 22.69 -9.07
CA ASN A 339 29.05 22.64 -10.54
C ASN A 339 27.62 22.69 -11.12
N THR A 340 27.08 23.90 -11.28
CA THR A 340 25.73 24.14 -11.83
C THR A 340 25.55 23.61 -13.23
N GLU A 341 26.59 23.62 -14.08
CA GLU A 341 26.53 23.07 -15.43
C GLU A 341 26.27 21.56 -15.44
N ASN A 342 26.91 20.84 -14.51
CA ASN A 342 26.69 19.39 -14.39
C ASN A 342 25.26 19.07 -13.90
N HIS A 343 24.75 19.85 -12.97
CA HIS A 343 23.35 19.72 -12.50
C HIS A 343 22.37 19.87 -13.66
N GLU A 344 22.46 20.96 -14.41
CA GLU A 344 21.56 21.24 -15.54
C GLU A 344 21.67 20.16 -16.64
N LYS A 345 22.88 19.67 -16.91
CA LYS A 345 23.11 18.59 -17.86
C LYS A 345 22.41 17.29 -17.40
N GLN A 346 22.57 16.90 -16.15
CA GLN A 346 21.96 15.69 -15.60
C GLN A 346 20.44 15.80 -15.56
N LYS A 347 19.90 16.95 -15.19
CA LYS A 347 18.46 17.23 -15.20
C LYS A 347 17.87 17.08 -16.61
N LYS A 348 18.55 17.61 -17.64
CA LYS A 348 18.13 17.42 -19.03
C LYS A 348 18.16 15.96 -19.47
N VAL A 349 19.18 15.20 -19.07
CA VAL A 349 19.27 13.76 -19.37
C VAL A 349 18.12 13.01 -18.71
N ASP A 350 17.84 13.26 -17.44
CA ASP A 350 16.73 12.63 -16.73
C ASP A 350 15.38 12.94 -17.39
N GLY A 351 15.16 14.20 -17.82
CA GLY A 351 13.95 14.61 -18.56
C GLY A 351 13.76 13.86 -19.89
N VAL A 352 14.85 13.74 -20.68
CA VAL A 352 14.81 12.99 -21.96
C VAL A 352 14.53 11.51 -21.73
N VAL A 353 15.15 10.91 -20.69
CA VAL A 353 14.91 9.50 -20.33
C VAL A 353 13.45 9.30 -19.91
N ASP A 354 12.89 10.20 -19.10
CA ASP A 354 11.51 10.14 -18.67
C ASP A 354 10.53 10.26 -19.86
N ASP A 355 10.81 11.15 -20.81
CA ASP A 355 10.01 11.31 -22.05
C ASP A 355 10.04 10.06 -22.93
N ILE A 356 11.20 9.45 -23.11
CA ILE A 356 11.33 8.18 -23.86
C ILE A 356 10.51 7.08 -23.17
N ARG A 357 10.62 6.95 -21.85
CA ARG A 357 9.89 5.96 -21.09
C ARG A 357 8.37 6.16 -21.13
N LYS A 358 7.93 7.42 -21.11
CA LYS A 358 6.52 7.78 -21.26
C LYS A 358 5.94 7.36 -22.61
N ARG A 359 6.71 7.53 -23.70
CA ARG A 359 6.27 7.21 -25.07
C ARG A 359 6.36 5.74 -25.42
N PHE A 360 7.42 5.07 -24.97
CA PHE A 360 7.78 3.73 -25.45
C PHE A 360 7.79 2.66 -24.35
N GLY A 361 7.52 3.04 -23.08
CA GLY A 361 7.52 2.16 -21.93
C GLY A 361 8.84 2.14 -21.16
N ASN A 362 8.75 1.79 -19.88
CA ASN A 362 9.85 1.90 -18.90
C ASN A 362 11.05 0.97 -19.19
N GLY A 363 10.87 -0.07 -20.00
CA GLY A 363 11.94 -1.02 -20.34
C GLY A 363 12.79 -0.62 -21.54
N MET A 364 12.42 0.43 -22.29
CA MET A 364 13.09 0.79 -23.55
C MET A 364 14.45 1.44 -23.35
N ILE A 365 14.66 2.13 -22.23
CA ILE A 365 15.93 2.74 -21.89
C ILE A 365 16.27 2.46 -20.42
N VAL A 366 17.45 1.88 -20.21
CA VAL A 366 18.00 1.57 -18.89
C VAL A 366 19.46 2.00 -18.82
N ARG A 367 19.94 2.36 -17.65
CA ARG A 367 21.36 2.68 -17.45
C ARG A 367 22.22 1.42 -17.62
N GLY A 368 23.32 1.48 -18.36
CA GLY A 368 24.18 0.32 -18.62
C GLY A 368 24.65 -0.40 -17.34
N SER A 369 24.98 0.36 -16.29
CA SER A 369 25.38 -0.18 -14.98
C SER A 369 24.25 -0.91 -14.22
N THR A 370 22.99 -0.73 -14.63
CA THR A 370 21.82 -1.38 -13.99
C THR A 370 21.19 -2.47 -14.88
N MET A 371 21.74 -2.77 -16.06
CA MET A 371 21.12 -3.68 -17.02
C MET A 371 20.75 -5.06 -16.44
N LYS A 372 21.60 -5.62 -15.57
CA LYS A 372 21.33 -6.91 -14.89
C LYS A 372 20.33 -6.82 -13.74
N THR A 373 20.06 -5.62 -13.23
CA THR A 373 19.24 -5.38 -12.04
C THR A 373 17.95 -4.63 -12.36
N ALA A 374 17.91 -3.89 -13.48
CA ALA A 374 16.78 -3.07 -13.90
C ALA A 374 15.50 -3.89 -14.06
N ASP A 375 15.55 -5.07 -14.63
CA ASP A 375 14.40 -5.96 -14.78
C ASP A 375 13.80 -6.38 -13.43
N LYS A 376 14.64 -6.60 -12.40
CA LYS A 376 14.22 -6.99 -11.06
C LYS A 376 13.50 -5.84 -10.31
N VAL A 377 13.94 -4.61 -10.53
CA VAL A 377 13.38 -3.39 -9.96
C VAL A 377 12.18 -2.89 -10.79
N ALA A 378 12.30 -2.91 -12.12
CA ALA A 378 11.28 -2.41 -13.03
C ALA A 378 9.95 -3.21 -12.98
N ARG A 379 10.00 -4.53 -12.81
CA ARG A 379 8.77 -5.35 -12.67
C ARG A 379 7.94 -4.94 -11.46
N LYS A 380 8.59 -4.60 -10.34
CA LYS A 380 7.91 -4.13 -9.13
C LYS A 380 7.42 -2.68 -9.27
N ALA A 381 8.21 -1.84 -9.92
CA ALA A 381 7.87 -0.44 -10.17
C ALA A 381 6.77 -0.29 -11.22
N LYS A 382 6.73 -1.15 -12.24
CA LYS A 382 5.67 -1.19 -13.24
C LYS A 382 4.31 -1.47 -12.59
N ALA A 383 4.24 -2.46 -11.71
CA ALA A 383 3.04 -2.72 -10.92
C ALA A 383 2.62 -1.53 -10.05
N GLN A 384 3.57 -0.74 -9.51
CA GLN A 384 3.27 0.43 -8.68
C GLN A 384 3.00 1.72 -9.48
N MET A 385 3.61 1.90 -10.67
CA MET A 385 3.37 3.07 -11.53
C MET A 385 2.06 2.99 -12.28
N GLU A 386 1.72 1.82 -12.81
CA GLU A 386 0.43 1.59 -13.45
C GLU A 386 -0.73 1.83 -12.48
N LEU A 387 -0.52 1.60 -11.16
CA LEU A 387 -1.47 1.95 -10.10
C LEU A 387 -1.67 3.47 -9.91
N ARG A 388 -0.66 4.29 -10.22
CA ARG A 388 -0.74 5.74 -10.04
C ARG A 388 -1.23 6.49 -11.27
N ASP A 389 -0.74 6.11 -12.47
CA ASP A 389 -0.92 6.88 -13.69
C ASP A 389 -2.33 6.84 -14.27
N LYS A 390 -3.11 5.89 -13.81
CA LYS A 390 -4.46 5.66 -14.30
C LYS A 390 -5.54 6.12 -13.32
N ASN A 391 -5.13 6.68 -12.18
CA ASN A 391 -6.01 7.32 -11.18
C ASN A 391 -5.99 8.87 -11.25
N SER A 392 -5.34 9.44 -12.26
CA SER A 392 -5.40 10.88 -12.60
C SER A 392 -6.34 11.14 -13.76
#